data_6a3b4507cd8830cb16bf3a8bddf9cb47
#
_entry.id   6a3b4507cd8830cb16bf3a8bddf9cb47
#
_cell.length_a   1.000
_cell.length_b   1.000
_cell.length_c   1.000
_cell.angle_alpha   90.00
_cell.angle_beta   90.00
_cell.angle_gamma   90.00
#
_symmetry.space_group_name_H-M   'P 1'
#
loop_
_entity.id
_entity.type
_entity.pdbx_description
1 polymer ?
#
loop_
_entity_poly.entity_id
_entity_poly.type
_entity_poly.pdbx_seq_one_letter_code
_entity_poly.pdbx_strand_id
1 'polypeptide(L)'
;GQENVKRSLEVAAAGGHNLLMIGPPGSGKTMLAKRIPSILPPLTFDEALETTKIHSVAGLLKKNKALITERPFRSPHHTVSDAALIGGGTYPKPGEVSLAHHGVLFLDELPEFKKNVLEVLRQPLEDLKVTISRSKMTLVFPANFMLVAAMNPCPCGYYTDPNRKCTCSIGQIQKYMAKVSGPLLDRIDIHIEVPAVEFDKLSSVAPAETSEVIRERVIKARKIQFERFKNLPHIFTNSDMSSKEIQKYCKLDSTSQNLLKNAMEKLSLSARAYDRILKVSRTIADLECSENILPVHISEAIQYRSL
;
A
#
# COMPACT_ATOMS: atom_id res chain seq x y z
N GLY A 1 16.76 2.11 13.90
CA GLY A 1 16.79 0.82 13.19
C GLY A 1 15.69 0.70 12.13
N GLN A 2 15.84 -0.19 11.20
CA GLN A 2 14.87 -0.41 10.10
C GLN A 2 14.78 0.76 9.09
N GLU A 3 15.89 1.40 8.76
CA GLU A 3 15.92 2.54 7.84
C GLU A 3 15.35 2.18 6.44
N ASN A 4 15.67 0.99 5.92
CA ASN A 4 15.11 0.50 4.65
C ASN A 4 13.59 0.36 4.70
N VAL A 5 13.04 -0.05 5.86
CA VAL A 5 11.59 -0.14 6.05
C VAL A 5 10.97 1.26 6.11
N LYS A 6 11.59 2.21 6.81
CA LYS A 6 11.12 3.61 6.82
C LYS A 6 11.15 4.21 5.41
N ARG A 7 12.23 3.97 4.65
CA ARG A 7 12.34 4.43 3.26
C ARG A 7 11.23 3.87 2.38
N SER A 8 10.92 2.59 2.47
CA SER A 8 9.82 1.99 1.72
C SER A 8 8.45 2.57 2.10
N LEU A 9 8.21 2.86 3.39
CA LEU A 9 7.00 3.55 3.86
C LEU A 9 6.90 4.97 3.30
N GLU A 10 8.01 5.70 3.26
CA GLU A 10 8.11 7.03 2.66
C GLU A 10 7.75 6.99 1.16
N VAL A 11 8.35 6.06 0.41
CA VAL A 11 8.07 5.87 -1.02
C VAL A 11 6.59 5.50 -1.22
N ALA A 12 6.07 4.56 -0.43
CA ALA A 12 4.67 4.15 -0.49
C ALA A 12 3.72 5.32 -0.22
N ALA A 13 3.98 6.13 0.81
CA ALA A 13 3.20 7.32 1.15
C ALA A 13 3.30 8.41 0.06
N ALA A 14 4.50 8.61 -0.51
CA ALA A 14 4.72 9.62 -1.53
C ALA A 14 4.00 9.31 -2.85
N GLY A 15 3.97 8.03 -3.27
CA GLY A 15 3.35 7.62 -4.52
C GLY A 15 1.92 7.09 -4.40
N GLY A 16 1.40 6.90 -3.20
CA GLY A 16 0.11 6.21 -2.98
C GLY A 16 0.19 4.71 -3.24
N HIS A 17 1.38 4.12 -3.12
CA HIS A 17 1.62 2.71 -3.46
C HIS A 17 1.10 1.75 -2.40
N ASN A 18 0.52 0.65 -2.84
CA ASN A 18 0.15 -0.46 -1.97
C ASN A 18 1.40 -1.19 -1.47
N LEU A 19 1.39 -1.59 -0.20
CA LEU A 19 2.55 -2.12 0.51
C LEU A 19 2.26 -3.46 1.19
N LEU A 20 3.15 -4.43 1.04
CA LEU A 20 3.17 -5.69 1.78
C LEU A 20 4.42 -5.77 2.65
N MET A 21 4.23 -5.99 3.95
CA MET A 21 5.27 -6.21 4.93
C MET A 21 5.34 -7.69 5.31
N ILE A 22 6.48 -8.32 5.12
CA ILE A 22 6.72 -9.72 5.50
C ILE A 22 7.80 -9.75 6.58
N GLY A 23 7.56 -10.46 7.67
CA GLY A 23 8.57 -10.55 8.73
C GLY A 23 8.08 -11.36 9.93
N PRO A 24 8.98 -11.73 10.86
CA PRO A 24 8.65 -12.55 12.01
C PRO A 24 7.67 -11.87 12.97
N PRO A 25 7.03 -12.62 13.86
CA PRO A 25 6.22 -12.05 14.94
C PRO A 25 7.05 -11.07 15.78
N GLY A 26 6.45 -9.95 16.20
CA GLY A 26 7.15 -8.96 17.02
C GLY A 26 8.11 -8.03 16.26
N SER A 27 8.24 -8.11 14.93
CA SER A 27 9.10 -7.22 14.13
C SER A 27 8.57 -5.78 14.00
N GLY A 28 7.39 -5.46 14.57
CA GLY A 28 6.84 -4.10 14.58
C GLY A 28 5.97 -3.73 13.38
N LYS A 29 5.58 -4.67 12.51
CA LYS A 29 4.76 -4.42 11.30
C LYS A 29 3.50 -3.61 11.59
N THR A 30 2.72 -4.01 12.59
CA THR A 30 1.48 -3.32 12.99
C THR A 30 1.75 -1.90 13.51
N MET A 31 2.85 -1.70 14.25
CA MET A 31 3.26 -0.38 14.72
C MET A 31 3.64 0.54 13.55
N LEU A 32 4.40 0.03 12.59
CA LEU A 32 4.79 0.74 11.39
C LEU A 32 3.57 1.14 10.55
N ALA A 33 2.62 0.20 10.33
CA ALA A 33 1.37 0.48 9.60
C ALA A 33 0.56 1.61 10.25
N LYS A 34 0.43 1.62 11.59
CA LYS A 34 -0.27 2.67 12.33
C LYS A 34 0.41 4.06 12.24
N ARG A 35 1.68 4.12 11.84
CA ARG A 35 2.39 5.38 11.63
C ARG A 35 2.20 5.97 10.23
N ILE A 36 1.76 5.20 9.25
CA ILE A 36 1.58 5.68 7.87
C ILE A 36 0.68 6.93 7.79
N PRO A 37 -0.48 7.02 8.47
CA PRO A 37 -1.28 8.24 8.43
C PRO A 37 -0.53 9.50 8.86
N SER A 38 0.46 9.39 9.75
CA SER A 38 1.24 10.54 10.23
C SER A 38 2.23 11.08 9.21
N ILE A 39 2.61 10.28 8.20
CA ILE A 39 3.51 10.69 7.12
C ILE A 39 2.76 11.02 5.81
N LEU A 40 1.47 10.72 5.71
CA LEU A 40 0.65 11.10 4.57
C LEU A 40 0.36 12.63 4.56
N PRO A 41 0.18 13.24 3.38
CA PRO A 41 -0.27 14.63 3.29
C PRO A 41 -1.63 14.82 3.97
N PRO A 42 -1.94 16.02 4.49
CA PRO A 42 -3.28 16.32 5.00
C PRO A 42 -4.33 16.11 3.89
N LEU A 43 -5.58 15.86 4.28
CA LEU A 43 -6.69 15.84 3.33
C LEU A 43 -6.86 17.24 2.73
N THR A 44 -7.12 17.31 1.43
CA THR A 44 -7.67 18.52 0.81
C THR A 44 -9.12 18.70 1.27
N PHE A 45 -9.70 19.87 1.03
CA PHE A 45 -11.10 20.12 1.38
C PHE A 45 -12.05 19.15 0.67
N ASP A 46 -11.82 18.87 -0.61
CA ASP A 46 -12.64 17.95 -1.41
C ASP A 46 -12.51 16.52 -0.91
N GLU A 47 -11.29 16.04 -0.64
CA GLU A 47 -11.06 14.72 -0.03
C GLU A 47 -11.75 14.59 1.33
N ALA A 48 -11.68 15.63 2.17
CA ALA A 48 -12.32 15.67 3.48
C ALA A 48 -13.85 15.61 3.35
N LEU A 49 -14.43 16.30 2.38
CA LEU A 49 -15.86 16.32 2.11
C LEU A 49 -16.36 14.94 1.63
N GLU A 50 -15.65 14.30 0.68
CA GLU A 50 -15.98 12.96 0.20
C GLU A 50 -15.90 11.93 1.32
N THR A 51 -14.82 11.93 2.09
CA THR A 51 -14.65 11.06 3.25
C THR A 51 -15.77 11.24 4.27
N THR A 52 -16.13 12.50 4.55
CA THR A 52 -17.21 12.83 5.50
C THR A 52 -18.56 12.30 5.02
N LYS A 53 -18.89 12.44 3.73
CA LYS A 53 -20.13 11.90 3.14
C LYS A 53 -20.23 10.39 3.34
N ILE A 54 -19.14 9.63 3.07
CA ILE A 54 -19.12 8.17 3.24
C ILE A 54 -19.35 7.80 4.71
N HIS A 55 -18.64 8.43 5.63
CA HIS A 55 -18.78 8.17 7.07
C HIS A 55 -20.16 8.58 7.62
N SER A 56 -20.76 9.63 7.05
CA SER A 56 -22.13 10.06 7.38
C SER A 56 -23.16 8.99 6.98
N VAL A 57 -23.09 8.49 5.75
CA VAL A 57 -23.96 7.41 5.25
C VAL A 57 -23.81 6.13 6.08
N ALA A 58 -22.60 5.84 6.56
CA ALA A 58 -22.33 4.73 7.45
C ALA A 58 -22.86 4.93 8.89
N GLY A 59 -23.25 6.16 9.27
CA GLY A 59 -23.66 6.51 10.63
C GLY A 59 -22.49 6.60 11.62
N LEU A 60 -21.26 6.83 11.13
CA LEU A 60 -20.05 6.85 11.95
C LEU A 60 -19.53 8.26 12.26
N LEU A 61 -20.21 9.31 11.82
CA LEU A 61 -19.85 10.67 12.21
C LEU A 61 -20.17 10.91 13.70
N LYS A 62 -19.16 11.36 14.44
CA LYS A 62 -19.34 11.80 15.82
C LYS A 62 -20.22 13.06 15.85
N LYS A 63 -21.15 13.15 16.82
CA LYS A 63 -22.13 14.27 16.96
C LYS A 63 -21.52 15.68 16.92
N ASN A 64 -20.23 15.83 17.22
CA ASN A 64 -19.53 17.12 17.30
C ASN A 64 -18.48 17.32 16.19
N LYS A 65 -18.40 16.44 15.17
CA LYS A 65 -17.48 16.62 14.04
C LYS A 65 -18.28 16.85 12.76
N ALA A 66 -18.20 18.08 12.24
CA ALA A 66 -18.83 18.44 10.96
C ALA A 66 -18.05 17.93 9.75
N LEU A 67 -16.74 17.77 9.89
CA LEU A 67 -15.83 17.36 8.81
C LEU A 67 -14.73 16.42 9.35
N ILE A 68 -14.40 15.41 8.56
CA ILE A 68 -13.23 14.54 8.82
C ILE A 68 -12.01 15.22 8.22
N THR A 69 -11.05 15.58 9.06
CA THR A 69 -9.82 16.28 8.68
C THR A 69 -8.58 15.39 8.68
N GLU A 70 -8.69 14.20 9.24
CA GLU A 70 -7.61 13.22 9.32
C GLU A 70 -7.86 12.07 8.33
N ARG A 71 -6.80 11.57 7.69
CA ARG A 71 -6.92 10.41 6.80
C ARG A 71 -7.40 9.19 7.59
N PRO A 72 -8.46 8.50 7.15
CA PRO A 72 -8.95 7.30 7.82
C PRO A 72 -7.88 6.21 7.88
N PHE A 73 -7.83 5.51 9.01
CA PHE A 73 -7.07 4.26 9.16
C PHE A 73 -8.05 3.16 9.57
N ARG A 74 -8.27 2.20 8.66
CA ARG A 74 -9.17 1.07 8.88
C ARG A 74 -8.36 -0.22 8.99
N SER A 75 -8.64 -1.00 10.02
CA SER A 75 -7.93 -2.25 10.30
C SER A 75 -8.93 -3.33 10.70
N PRO A 76 -9.67 -3.89 9.72
CA PRO A 76 -10.59 -4.98 10.00
C PRO A 76 -9.83 -6.24 10.44
N HIS A 77 -10.42 -6.99 11.36
CA HIS A 77 -9.90 -8.27 11.79
C HIS A 77 -10.04 -9.32 10.67
N HIS A 78 -9.17 -10.33 10.61
CA HIS A 78 -9.19 -11.35 9.55
C HIS A 78 -10.48 -12.20 9.52
N THR A 79 -11.29 -12.17 10.58
CA THR A 79 -12.61 -12.82 10.61
C THR A 79 -13.73 -12.00 9.95
N VAL A 80 -13.42 -10.82 9.42
CA VAL A 80 -14.37 -9.96 8.72
C VAL A 80 -15.04 -10.72 7.57
N SER A 81 -16.35 -10.47 7.37
CA SER A 81 -17.06 -10.99 6.19
C SER A 81 -16.80 -10.13 4.95
N ASP A 82 -16.98 -10.71 3.75
CA ASP A 82 -16.94 -9.98 2.48
C ASP A 82 -17.91 -8.79 2.47
N ALA A 83 -19.13 -8.98 2.97
CA ALA A 83 -20.12 -7.91 3.09
C ALA A 83 -19.70 -6.78 4.05
N ALA A 84 -18.98 -7.08 5.13
CA ALA A 84 -18.47 -6.05 6.03
C ALA A 84 -17.24 -5.33 5.41
N LEU A 85 -16.42 -6.05 4.64
CA LEU A 85 -15.26 -5.46 3.98
C LEU A 85 -15.65 -4.54 2.82
N ILE A 86 -16.52 -5.01 1.92
CA ILE A 86 -16.91 -4.30 0.68
C ILE A 86 -18.14 -3.41 0.92
N GLY A 87 -19.02 -3.84 1.78
CA GLY A 87 -20.33 -3.23 2.00
C GLY A 87 -21.46 -4.15 1.56
N GLY A 88 -22.66 -3.86 2.03
CA GLY A 88 -23.82 -4.69 1.76
C GLY A 88 -24.95 -4.44 2.73
N GLY A 89 -25.81 -5.45 2.90
CA GLY A 89 -27.02 -5.39 3.70
C GLY A 89 -28.28 -5.22 2.85
N THR A 90 -29.46 -5.28 3.50
CA THR A 90 -30.75 -5.05 2.84
C THR A 90 -30.84 -3.62 2.29
N TYR A 91 -30.34 -2.67 3.05
CA TYR A 91 -30.03 -1.30 2.62
C TYR A 91 -28.50 -1.21 2.49
N PRO A 92 -27.95 -1.14 1.26
CA PRO A 92 -26.51 -1.16 1.07
C PRO A 92 -25.80 -0.03 1.82
N LYS A 93 -24.87 -0.41 2.70
CA LYS A 93 -24.01 0.52 3.43
C LYS A 93 -22.56 0.34 2.97
N PRO A 94 -21.72 1.41 3.02
CA PRO A 94 -20.31 1.30 2.69
C PRO A 94 -19.59 0.37 3.68
N GLY A 95 -18.69 -0.48 3.17
CA GLY A 95 -17.82 -1.35 3.97
C GLY A 95 -16.49 -0.69 4.33
N GLU A 96 -15.58 -1.48 4.93
CA GLU A 96 -14.28 -1.04 5.40
C GLU A 96 -13.42 -0.41 4.28
N VAL A 97 -13.51 -0.92 3.04
CA VAL A 97 -12.78 -0.36 1.89
C VAL A 97 -13.22 1.06 1.56
N SER A 98 -14.52 1.35 1.63
CA SER A 98 -15.05 2.69 1.41
C SER A 98 -14.83 3.60 2.61
N LEU A 99 -14.87 3.04 3.83
CA LEU A 99 -14.52 3.77 5.06
C LEU A 99 -13.03 4.14 5.13
N ALA A 100 -12.18 3.44 4.37
CA ALA A 100 -10.76 3.76 4.22
C ALA A 100 -10.48 4.78 3.10
N HIS A 101 -11.51 5.27 2.40
CA HIS A 101 -11.37 6.22 1.28
C HIS A 101 -10.49 7.42 1.65
N HIS A 102 -9.53 7.76 0.78
CA HIS A 102 -8.47 8.76 0.98
C HIS A 102 -7.58 8.51 2.21
N GLY A 103 -7.57 7.28 2.72
CA GLY A 103 -6.79 6.85 3.87
C GLY A 103 -6.08 5.53 3.65
N VAL A 104 -5.99 4.74 4.71
CA VAL A 104 -5.26 3.47 4.76
C VAL A 104 -6.19 2.33 5.16
N LEU A 105 -6.19 1.26 4.37
CA LEU A 105 -6.76 -0.03 4.76
C LEU A 105 -5.59 -0.94 5.18
N PHE A 106 -5.52 -1.28 6.45
CA PHE A 106 -4.51 -2.18 6.99
C PHE A 106 -5.07 -3.58 7.22
N LEU A 107 -4.46 -4.58 6.59
CA LEU A 107 -4.79 -5.99 6.75
C LEU A 107 -3.63 -6.70 7.44
N ASP A 108 -3.76 -6.94 8.74
CA ASP A 108 -2.79 -7.73 9.49
C ASP A 108 -3.06 -9.21 9.31
N GLU A 109 -2.03 -10.05 9.39
CA GLU A 109 -2.13 -11.50 9.20
C GLU A 109 -2.82 -11.88 7.87
N LEU A 110 -2.42 -11.25 6.76
CA LEU A 110 -3.05 -11.37 5.45
C LEU A 110 -3.44 -12.81 5.05
N PRO A 111 -2.62 -13.88 5.25
CA PRO A 111 -2.98 -15.24 4.89
C PRO A 111 -4.05 -15.89 5.80
N GLU A 112 -4.47 -15.22 6.88
CA GLU A 112 -5.53 -15.71 7.76
C GLU A 112 -6.93 -15.25 7.34
N PHE A 113 -7.02 -14.27 6.44
CA PHE A 113 -8.27 -13.89 5.82
C PHE A 113 -8.81 -15.02 4.93
N LYS A 114 -10.12 -15.16 4.89
CA LYS A 114 -10.77 -16.10 3.96
C LYS A 114 -10.47 -15.70 2.52
N LYS A 115 -10.23 -16.69 1.65
CA LYS A 115 -9.86 -16.46 0.25
C LYS A 115 -10.87 -15.58 -0.50
N ASN A 116 -12.18 -15.80 -0.32
CA ASN A 116 -13.22 -14.98 -0.94
C ASN A 116 -13.15 -13.52 -0.49
N VAL A 117 -12.79 -13.25 0.79
CA VAL A 117 -12.64 -11.90 1.34
C VAL A 117 -11.45 -11.17 0.69
N LEU A 118 -10.35 -11.88 0.42
CA LEU A 118 -9.20 -11.30 -0.29
C LEU A 118 -9.49 -11.05 -1.78
N GLU A 119 -10.23 -11.94 -2.43
CA GLU A 119 -10.55 -11.81 -3.87
C GLU A 119 -11.46 -10.61 -4.17
N VAL A 120 -12.37 -10.24 -3.26
CA VAL A 120 -13.25 -9.07 -3.49
C VAL A 120 -12.51 -7.73 -3.41
N LEU A 121 -11.28 -7.69 -2.86
CA LEU A 121 -10.43 -6.50 -2.87
C LEU A 121 -9.89 -6.16 -4.27
N ARG A 122 -9.89 -7.10 -5.20
CA ARG A 122 -9.29 -6.90 -6.54
C ARG A 122 -9.98 -5.77 -7.30
N GLN A 123 -11.30 -5.67 -7.21
CA GLN A 123 -12.05 -4.62 -7.88
C GLN A 123 -11.73 -3.23 -7.31
N PRO A 124 -11.87 -2.95 -6.00
CA PRO A 124 -11.58 -1.62 -5.48
C PRO A 124 -10.12 -1.19 -5.64
N LEU A 125 -9.17 -2.14 -5.70
CA LEU A 125 -7.76 -1.83 -5.96
C LEU A 125 -7.47 -1.43 -7.42
N GLU A 126 -8.38 -1.75 -8.36
CA GLU A 126 -8.26 -1.35 -9.77
C GLU A 126 -9.16 -0.17 -10.11
N ASP A 127 -10.42 -0.23 -9.68
CA ASP A 127 -11.46 0.70 -10.09
C ASP A 127 -11.61 1.90 -9.14
N LEU A 128 -10.94 1.89 -7.97
CA LEU A 128 -11.03 2.89 -6.91
C LEU A 128 -12.46 3.12 -6.40
N LYS A 129 -13.33 2.14 -6.61
CA LYS A 129 -14.75 2.14 -6.23
C LYS A 129 -15.27 0.74 -6.00
N VAL A 130 -16.37 0.65 -5.28
CA VAL A 130 -17.10 -0.59 -5.04
C VAL A 130 -18.52 -0.44 -5.56
N THR A 131 -18.97 -1.42 -6.32
CA THR A 131 -20.36 -1.51 -6.80
C THR A 131 -21.09 -2.59 -6.01
N ILE A 132 -22.15 -2.20 -5.31
CA ILE A 132 -23.01 -3.11 -4.54
C ILE A 132 -24.34 -3.20 -5.26
N SER A 133 -24.60 -4.35 -5.90
CA SER A 133 -25.85 -4.61 -6.57
C SER A 133 -26.76 -5.49 -5.71
N ARG A 134 -28.01 -5.09 -5.57
CA ARG A 134 -29.09 -5.82 -4.91
C ARG A 134 -30.34 -5.80 -5.80
N SER A 135 -31.29 -6.68 -5.55
CA SER A 135 -32.50 -6.83 -6.38
C SER A 135 -33.27 -5.53 -6.64
N LYS A 136 -33.17 -4.55 -5.75
CA LYS A 136 -33.92 -3.29 -5.84
C LYS A 136 -33.07 -2.07 -6.19
N MET A 137 -31.76 -2.13 -6.05
CA MET A 137 -30.86 -0.99 -6.28
C MET A 137 -29.42 -1.40 -6.50
N THR A 138 -28.70 -0.57 -7.25
CA THR A 138 -27.24 -0.63 -7.38
C THR A 138 -26.66 0.67 -6.84
N LEU A 139 -25.74 0.58 -5.90
CA LEU A 139 -25.02 1.73 -5.35
C LEU A 139 -23.52 1.59 -5.60
N VAL A 140 -22.89 2.72 -5.89
CA VAL A 140 -21.43 2.81 -6.07
C VAL A 140 -20.88 3.68 -4.96
N PHE A 141 -19.91 3.13 -4.23
CA PHE A 141 -19.17 3.86 -3.20
C PHE A 141 -17.73 4.06 -3.63
N PRO A 142 -17.16 5.26 -3.47
CA PRO A 142 -15.74 5.49 -3.66
C PRO A 142 -14.91 4.61 -2.71
N ALA A 143 -13.75 4.15 -3.17
CA ALA A 143 -12.85 3.29 -2.41
C ALA A 143 -11.39 3.48 -2.87
N ASN A 144 -10.95 4.75 -2.95
CA ASN A 144 -9.56 5.09 -3.21
C ASN A 144 -8.80 5.08 -1.87
N PHE A 145 -8.10 4.00 -1.58
CA PHE A 145 -7.35 3.79 -0.35
C PHE A 145 -5.97 3.21 -0.65
N MET A 146 -5.02 3.46 0.23
CA MET A 146 -3.73 2.79 0.23
C MET A 146 -3.86 1.47 0.98
N LEU A 147 -3.64 0.34 0.29
CA LEU A 147 -3.59 -0.96 0.94
C LEU A 147 -2.22 -1.15 1.62
N VAL A 148 -2.25 -1.44 2.91
CA VAL A 148 -1.09 -1.87 3.66
C VAL A 148 -1.41 -3.26 4.22
N ALA A 149 -0.60 -4.25 3.89
CA ALA A 149 -0.78 -5.61 4.36
C ALA A 149 0.44 -6.08 5.15
N ALA A 150 0.21 -6.93 6.13
CA ALA A 150 1.28 -7.55 6.89
C ALA A 150 1.06 -9.06 6.98
N MET A 151 2.15 -9.82 6.91
CA MET A 151 2.11 -11.26 7.08
C MET A 151 3.43 -11.80 7.66
N ASN A 152 3.36 -12.99 8.21
CA ASN A 152 4.55 -13.75 8.58
C ASN A 152 5.10 -14.52 7.35
N PRO A 153 6.40 -14.88 7.33
CA PRO A 153 6.99 -15.59 6.20
C PRO A 153 6.58 -17.07 6.12
N CYS A 154 6.00 -17.63 7.20
CA CYS A 154 5.54 -19.02 7.27
C CYS A 154 4.58 -19.20 8.47
N PRO A 155 3.92 -20.36 8.64
CA PRO A 155 3.02 -20.61 9.77
C PRO A 155 3.64 -20.43 11.16
N CYS A 156 4.89 -20.85 11.37
CA CYS A 156 5.57 -20.62 12.66
C CYS A 156 6.13 -19.19 12.78
N GLY A 157 6.26 -18.43 11.66
CA GLY A 157 6.71 -17.06 11.63
C GLY A 157 8.23 -16.85 11.52
N TYR A 158 9.04 -17.90 11.53
CA TYR A 158 10.50 -17.78 11.67
C TYR A 158 11.29 -18.27 10.43
N TYR A 159 10.64 -18.43 9.29
CA TYR A 159 11.35 -18.69 8.05
C TYR A 159 12.18 -17.45 7.68
N THR A 160 13.47 -17.62 7.41
CA THR A 160 14.47 -16.55 7.21
C THR A 160 14.88 -15.76 8.48
N ASP A 161 14.36 -16.09 9.66
CA ASP A 161 14.81 -15.42 10.90
C ASP A 161 16.22 -15.91 11.28
N PRO A 162 17.22 -15.01 11.42
CA PRO A 162 18.59 -15.42 11.78
C PRO A 162 18.70 -15.92 13.21
N ASN A 163 17.78 -15.53 14.11
CA ASN A 163 17.87 -15.79 15.55
C ASN A 163 17.03 -17.01 16.00
N ARG A 164 16.08 -17.45 15.14
CA ARG A 164 15.17 -18.57 15.47
C ARG A 164 15.02 -19.53 14.31
N LYS A 165 15.15 -20.83 14.61
CA LYS A 165 14.99 -21.88 13.61
C LYS A 165 13.52 -22.06 13.22
N CYS A 166 13.23 -22.02 11.92
CA CYS A 166 11.93 -22.39 11.37
C CYS A 166 11.67 -23.89 11.57
N THR A 167 10.46 -24.25 12.02
CA THR A 167 10.01 -25.63 12.21
C THR A 167 9.09 -26.13 11.09
N CYS A 168 8.76 -25.28 10.12
CA CYS A 168 7.85 -25.63 9.02
C CYS A 168 8.57 -26.42 7.93
N SER A 169 7.89 -27.41 7.37
CA SER A 169 8.34 -28.04 6.13
C SER A 169 8.15 -27.10 4.93
N ILE A 170 8.89 -27.34 3.86
CA ILE A 170 8.78 -26.55 2.61
C ILE A 170 7.34 -26.54 2.10
N GLY A 171 6.66 -27.70 2.13
CA GLY A 171 5.26 -27.81 1.70
C GLY A 171 4.28 -26.99 2.57
N GLN A 172 4.54 -26.87 3.89
CA GLN A 172 3.75 -26.01 4.76
C GLN A 172 3.95 -24.52 4.44
N ILE A 173 5.19 -24.11 4.16
CA ILE A 173 5.52 -22.74 3.77
C ILE A 173 4.80 -22.38 2.45
N GLN A 174 4.95 -23.25 1.43
CA GLN A 174 4.30 -23.03 0.13
C GLN A 174 2.77 -22.95 0.24
N LYS A 175 2.16 -23.87 1.01
CA LYS A 175 0.70 -23.85 1.25
C LYS A 175 0.25 -22.59 1.98
N TYR A 176 1.05 -22.06 2.89
CA TYR A 176 0.76 -20.83 3.62
C TYR A 176 0.83 -19.61 2.70
N MET A 177 1.92 -19.49 1.93
CA MET A 177 2.08 -18.40 0.96
C MET A 177 0.99 -18.43 -0.13
N ALA A 178 0.59 -19.62 -0.60
CA ALA A 178 -0.46 -19.80 -1.61
C ALA A 178 -1.87 -19.39 -1.14
N LYS A 179 -2.10 -19.13 0.15
CA LYS A 179 -3.36 -18.55 0.64
C LYS A 179 -3.63 -17.15 0.04
N VAL A 180 -2.57 -16.38 -0.22
CA VAL A 180 -2.65 -15.08 -0.91
C VAL A 180 -2.46 -15.32 -2.41
N SER A 181 -3.46 -14.94 -3.22
CA SER A 181 -3.40 -15.21 -4.66
C SER A 181 -2.37 -14.33 -5.37
N GLY A 182 -1.70 -14.89 -6.39
CA GLY A 182 -0.79 -14.13 -7.25
C GLY A 182 -1.42 -12.85 -7.82
N PRO A 183 -2.65 -12.90 -8.36
CA PRO A 183 -3.34 -11.69 -8.83
C PRO A 183 -3.55 -10.59 -7.79
N LEU A 184 -3.69 -10.93 -6.51
CA LEU A 184 -3.75 -9.92 -5.44
C LEU A 184 -2.35 -9.36 -5.13
N LEU A 185 -1.32 -10.22 -5.05
CA LEU A 185 0.07 -9.81 -4.87
C LEU A 185 0.56 -8.91 -6.00
N ASP A 186 0.15 -9.19 -7.24
CA ASP A 186 0.45 -8.35 -8.40
C ASP A 186 -0.10 -6.91 -8.28
N ARG A 187 -1.13 -6.68 -7.42
CA ARG A 187 -1.72 -5.35 -7.18
C ARG A 187 -1.06 -4.60 -6.05
N ILE A 188 -0.16 -5.24 -5.33
CA ILE A 188 0.65 -4.60 -4.29
C ILE A 188 1.98 -4.18 -4.93
N ASP A 189 2.29 -2.89 -4.87
CA ASP A 189 3.43 -2.32 -5.62
C ASP A 189 4.77 -2.60 -4.94
N ILE A 190 4.79 -2.55 -3.61
CA ILE A 190 5.99 -2.61 -2.77
C ILE A 190 5.88 -3.81 -1.84
N HIS A 191 6.84 -4.70 -1.91
CA HIS A 191 7.01 -5.83 -1.00
C HIS A 191 8.30 -5.63 -0.21
N ILE A 192 8.23 -5.70 1.12
CA ILE A 192 9.40 -5.49 1.97
C ILE A 192 9.51 -6.55 3.06
N GLU A 193 10.73 -6.94 3.35
CA GLU A 193 11.04 -7.72 4.54
C GLU A 193 11.26 -6.78 5.74
N VAL A 194 10.56 -7.08 6.83
CA VAL A 194 10.69 -6.35 8.12
C VAL A 194 11.42 -7.26 9.08
N PRO A 195 12.73 -7.10 9.25
CA PRO A 195 13.53 -7.96 10.14
C PRO A 195 13.14 -7.80 11.60
N ALA A 196 13.44 -8.80 12.41
CA ALA A 196 13.33 -8.70 13.87
C ALA A 196 14.20 -7.52 14.38
N VAL A 197 13.67 -6.79 15.35
CA VAL A 197 14.45 -5.70 15.97
C VAL A 197 15.43 -6.29 16.98
N GLU A 198 16.72 -6.02 16.81
CA GLU A 198 17.75 -6.41 17.75
C GLU A 198 17.60 -5.67 19.08
N PHE A 199 17.86 -6.36 20.19
CA PHE A 199 17.71 -5.81 21.53
C PHE A 199 18.52 -4.52 21.73
N ASP A 200 19.75 -4.46 21.22
CA ASP A 200 20.63 -3.31 21.33
C ASP A 200 20.07 -2.06 20.64
N LYS A 201 19.30 -2.25 19.55
CA LYS A 201 18.61 -1.15 18.84
C LYS A 201 17.35 -0.67 19.58
N LEU A 202 16.74 -1.51 20.42
CA LEU A 202 15.61 -1.10 21.25
C LEU A 202 16.05 -0.24 22.44
N SER A 203 17.26 -0.48 22.96
CA SER A 203 17.84 0.26 24.08
C SER A 203 18.62 1.51 23.67
N SER A 204 18.90 1.70 22.37
CA SER A 204 19.65 2.86 21.89
C SER A 204 18.81 4.15 21.97
N VAL A 205 19.37 5.17 22.61
CA VAL A 205 18.78 6.52 22.74
C VAL A 205 19.08 7.42 21.52
N ALA A 206 19.64 6.86 20.42
CA ALA A 206 19.93 7.66 19.24
C ALA A 206 18.63 8.25 18.66
N PRO A 207 18.57 9.58 18.41
CA PRO A 207 17.38 10.21 17.86
C PRO A 207 17.09 9.63 16.48
N ALA A 208 15.95 8.96 16.37
CA ALA A 208 15.46 8.49 15.09
C ALA A 208 14.78 9.65 14.33
N GLU A 209 14.86 9.64 13.02
CA GLU A 209 14.15 10.60 12.18
C GLU A 209 12.64 10.60 12.50
N THR A 210 12.07 11.80 12.69
CA THR A 210 10.67 11.98 13.10
C THR A 210 9.72 11.82 11.92
N SER A 211 8.45 11.51 12.20
CA SER A 211 7.41 11.41 11.16
C SER A 211 7.18 12.76 10.46
N GLU A 212 7.40 13.87 11.13
CA GLU A 212 7.25 15.22 10.56
C GLU A 212 8.23 15.47 9.42
N VAL A 213 9.51 15.11 9.60
CA VAL A 213 10.56 15.27 8.58
C VAL A 213 10.26 14.41 7.35
N ILE A 214 9.85 13.14 7.56
CA ILE A 214 9.42 12.26 6.47
C ILE A 214 8.20 12.85 5.74
N ARG A 215 7.22 13.34 6.50
CA ARG A 215 6.01 13.96 5.94
C ARG A 215 6.31 15.16 5.06
N GLU A 216 7.27 16.00 5.43
CA GLU A 216 7.68 17.15 4.61
C GLU A 216 8.23 16.70 3.25
N ARG A 217 9.06 15.64 3.19
CA ARG A 217 9.54 15.07 1.92
C ARG A 217 8.41 14.48 1.09
N VAL A 218 7.50 13.76 1.74
CA VAL A 218 6.29 13.22 1.09
C VAL A 218 5.43 14.33 0.50
N ILE A 219 5.21 15.43 1.22
CA ILE A 219 4.44 16.59 0.73
C ILE A 219 5.13 17.23 -0.48
N LYS A 220 6.46 17.38 -0.48
CA LYS A 220 7.21 17.90 -1.63
C LYS A 220 7.03 17.03 -2.86
N ALA A 221 7.18 15.72 -2.74
CA ALA A 221 6.98 14.77 -3.84
C ALA A 221 5.53 14.80 -4.36
N ARG A 222 4.54 14.87 -3.47
CA ARG A 222 3.12 14.99 -3.84
C ARG A 222 2.81 16.29 -4.58
N LYS A 223 3.49 17.39 -4.24
CA LYS A 223 3.37 18.66 -4.96
C LYS A 223 3.82 18.54 -6.42
N ILE A 224 4.94 17.85 -6.67
CA ILE A 224 5.43 17.55 -8.03
C ILE A 224 4.39 16.73 -8.80
N GLN A 225 3.80 15.70 -8.18
CA GLN A 225 2.77 14.88 -8.80
C GLN A 225 1.50 15.68 -9.08
N PHE A 226 1.07 16.52 -8.16
CA PHE A 226 -0.09 17.40 -8.35
C PHE A 226 0.09 18.32 -9.57
N GLU A 227 1.24 18.97 -9.73
CA GLU A 227 1.54 19.80 -10.90
C GLU A 227 1.61 18.97 -12.20
N ARG A 228 2.15 17.75 -12.13
CA ARG A 228 2.21 16.81 -13.26
C ARG A 228 0.84 16.40 -13.75
N PHE A 229 -0.10 16.18 -12.86
CA PHE A 229 -1.41 15.59 -13.15
C PHE A 229 -2.58 16.58 -13.12
N LYS A 230 -2.33 17.88 -12.90
CA LYS A 230 -3.36 18.93 -12.73
C LYS A 230 -4.43 18.98 -13.83
N ASN A 231 -4.09 18.54 -15.04
CA ASN A 231 -5.01 18.51 -16.20
C ASN A 231 -5.56 17.09 -16.45
N LEU A 232 -5.32 16.12 -15.56
CA LEU A 232 -5.74 14.74 -15.70
C LEU A 232 -6.72 14.41 -14.56
N PRO A 233 -8.04 14.49 -14.81
CA PRO A 233 -9.02 14.10 -13.81
C PRO A 233 -8.82 12.62 -13.43
N HIS A 234 -8.93 12.31 -12.16
CA HIS A 234 -8.79 10.96 -11.58
C HIS A 234 -7.37 10.42 -11.40
N ILE A 235 -6.31 11.21 -11.68
CA ILE A 235 -4.93 10.83 -11.38
C ILE A 235 -4.38 11.79 -10.34
N PHE A 236 -4.19 11.30 -9.11
CA PHE A 236 -3.73 12.10 -7.98
C PHE A 236 -2.29 11.77 -7.60
N THR A 237 -1.86 10.55 -7.91
CA THR A 237 -0.56 10.03 -7.51
C THR A 237 0.07 9.18 -8.62
N ASN A 238 1.36 8.88 -8.48
CA ASN A 238 2.03 8.04 -9.46
C ASN A 238 1.45 6.61 -9.51
N SER A 239 0.86 6.10 -8.42
CA SER A 239 0.20 4.79 -8.43
C SER A 239 -1.04 4.75 -9.34
N ASP A 240 -1.68 5.90 -9.58
CA ASP A 240 -2.90 5.99 -10.39
C ASP A 240 -2.62 6.04 -11.90
N MET A 241 -1.35 6.22 -12.33
CA MET A 241 -0.98 6.29 -13.74
C MET A 241 -1.44 5.06 -14.51
N SER A 242 -2.10 5.27 -15.64
CA SER A 242 -2.35 4.22 -16.63
C SER A 242 -1.11 3.99 -17.52
N SER A 243 -1.15 3.00 -18.40
CA SER A 243 -0.04 2.73 -19.35
C SER A 243 0.30 3.95 -20.21
N LYS A 244 -0.67 4.81 -20.52
CA LYS A 244 -0.45 6.05 -21.29
C LYS A 244 0.39 7.06 -20.51
N GLU A 245 0.09 7.26 -19.25
CA GLU A 245 0.84 8.17 -18.37
C GLU A 245 2.22 7.60 -18.04
N ILE A 246 2.35 6.29 -17.87
CA ILE A 246 3.64 5.63 -17.67
C ILE A 246 4.56 5.90 -18.87
N GLN A 247 4.08 5.70 -20.10
CA GLN A 247 4.86 5.98 -21.32
C GLN A 247 5.28 7.46 -21.42
N LYS A 248 4.46 8.38 -20.94
CA LYS A 248 4.72 9.81 -20.99
C LYS A 248 5.71 10.26 -19.92
N TYR A 249 5.53 9.80 -18.67
CA TYR A 249 6.21 10.37 -17.49
C TYR A 249 7.31 9.46 -16.90
N CYS A 250 7.40 8.19 -17.35
CA CYS A 250 8.39 7.23 -16.87
C CYS A 250 9.39 6.85 -17.98
N LYS A 251 9.87 7.84 -18.74
CA LYS A 251 10.88 7.60 -19.77
C LYS A 251 12.20 7.19 -19.13
N LEU A 252 12.84 6.18 -19.69
CA LEU A 252 14.13 5.64 -19.24
C LEU A 252 15.22 5.90 -20.29
N ASP A 253 16.42 6.14 -19.81
CA ASP A 253 17.63 6.09 -20.65
C ASP A 253 18.01 4.63 -20.98
N SER A 254 18.96 4.44 -21.88
CA SER A 254 19.41 3.11 -22.33
C SER A 254 19.97 2.25 -21.18
N THR A 255 20.65 2.87 -20.22
CA THR A 255 21.22 2.18 -19.05
C THR A 255 20.11 1.66 -18.14
N SER A 256 19.14 2.50 -17.79
CA SER A 256 17.97 2.14 -16.99
C SER A 256 17.09 1.08 -17.66
N GLN A 257 16.92 1.16 -19.00
CA GLN A 257 16.20 0.14 -19.78
C GLN A 257 16.89 -1.22 -19.73
N ASN A 258 18.21 -1.27 -19.92
CA ASN A 258 18.97 -2.51 -19.83
C ASN A 258 18.93 -3.12 -18.43
N LEU A 259 19.06 -2.28 -17.39
CA LEU A 259 18.95 -2.71 -16.00
C LEU A 259 17.60 -3.36 -15.72
N LEU A 260 16.52 -2.69 -16.12
CA LEU A 260 15.15 -3.19 -15.91
C LEU A 260 14.91 -4.48 -16.71
N LYS A 261 15.34 -4.55 -17.98
CA LYS A 261 15.25 -5.75 -18.81
C LYS A 261 15.94 -6.94 -18.15
N ASN A 262 17.18 -6.77 -17.70
CA ASN A 262 17.95 -7.82 -17.02
C ASN A 262 17.24 -8.31 -15.73
N ALA A 263 16.65 -7.39 -14.97
CA ALA A 263 15.89 -7.75 -13.78
C ALA A 263 14.62 -8.52 -14.12
N MET A 264 13.87 -8.11 -15.14
CA MET A 264 12.67 -8.80 -15.63
C MET A 264 12.97 -10.26 -16.01
N GLU A 265 14.06 -10.47 -16.75
CA GLU A 265 14.50 -11.81 -17.18
C GLU A 265 14.96 -12.68 -16.00
N LYS A 266 15.84 -12.14 -15.12
CA LYS A 266 16.41 -12.89 -13.99
C LYS A 266 15.39 -13.24 -12.89
N LEU A 267 14.45 -12.34 -12.61
CA LEU A 267 13.45 -12.49 -11.57
C LEU A 267 12.10 -13.01 -12.12
N SER A 268 12.01 -13.32 -13.42
CA SER A 268 10.79 -13.81 -14.09
C SER A 268 9.58 -12.92 -13.79
N LEU A 269 9.76 -11.60 -13.84
CA LEU A 269 8.73 -10.63 -13.48
C LEU A 269 7.68 -10.49 -14.59
N SER A 270 6.41 -10.29 -14.20
CA SER A 270 5.30 -10.09 -15.12
C SER A 270 5.31 -8.69 -15.76
N ALA A 271 4.55 -8.50 -16.86
CA ALA A 271 4.33 -7.17 -17.45
C ALA A 271 3.70 -6.17 -16.44
N ARG A 272 2.85 -6.67 -15.52
CA ARG A 272 2.32 -5.82 -14.44
C ARG A 272 3.41 -5.36 -13.48
N ALA A 273 4.37 -6.23 -13.17
CA ALA A 273 5.51 -5.85 -12.34
C ALA A 273 6.38 -4.77 -13.02
N TYR A 274 6.53 -4.81 -14.35
CA TYR A 274 7.20 -3.75 -15.11
C TYR A 274 6.55 -2.39 -14.87
N ASP A 275 5.22 -2.26 -15.06
CA ASP A 275 4.50 -1.01 -14.83
C ASP A 275 4.63 -0.53 -13.38
N ARG A 276 4.59 -1.46 -12.40
CA ARG A 276 4.74 -1.13 -10.98
C ARG A 276 6.13 -0.60 -10.65
N ILE A 277 7.19 -1.24 -11.17
CA ILE A 277 8.56 -0.76 -10.99
C ILE A 277 8.71 0.65 -11.56
N LEU A 278 8.16 0.94 -12.74
CA LEU A 278 8.24 2.27 -13.33
C LEU A 278 7.52 3.34 -12.47
N LYS A 279 6.33 3.05 -11.97
CA LYS A 279 5.58 3.95 -11.08
C LYS A 279 6.34 4.23 -9.78
N VAL A 280 6.89 3.18 -9.16
CA VAL A 280 7.70 3.30 -7.93
C VAL A 280 8.98 4.08 -8.21
N SER A 281 9.69 3.79 -9.31
CA SER A 281 10.89 4.54 -9.71
C SER A 281 10.62 6.03 -9.95
N ARG A 282 9.47 6.36 -10.55
CA ARG A 282 9.05 7.77 -10.72
C ARG A 282 8.82 8.43 -9.35
N THR A 283 8.24 7.71 -8.41
CA THR A 283 8.03 8.22 -7.05
C THR A 283 9.34 8.46 -6.31
N ILE A 284 10.30 7.55 -6.43
CA ILE A 284 11.63 7.70 -5.84
C ILE A 284 12.32 8.93 -6.44
N ALA A 285 12.27 9.10 -7.76
CA ALA A 285 12.81 10.27 -8.43
C ALA A 285 12.13 11.59 -7.99
N ASP A 286 10.80 11.57 -7.76
CA ASP A 286 10.07 12.74 -7.23
C ASP A 286 10.50 13.09 -5.79
N LEU A 287 10.76 12.08 -4.93
CA LEU A 287 11.30 12.29 -3.58
C LEU A 287 12.70 12.93 -3.59
N GLU A 288 13.50 12.63 -4.62
CA GLU A 288 14.83 13.21 -4.83
C GLU A 288 14.80 14.50 -5.66
N CYS A 289 13.60 14.99 -6.00
CA CYS A 289 13.40 16.16 -6.87
C CYS A 289 14.11 16.00 -8.23
N SER A 290 14.29 14.78 -8.73
CA SER A 290 14.90 14.45 -10.01
C SER A 290 13.88 14.54 -11.14
N GLU A 291 14.20 15.29 -12.20
CA GLU A 291 13.37 15.38 -13.39
C GLU A 291 13.27 14.02 -14.11
N ASN A 292 14.41 13.32 -14.20
CA ASN A 292 14.53 12.05 -14.91
C ASN A 292 14.60 10.87 -13.93
N ILE A 293 14.14 9.71 -14.39
CA ILE A 293 14.36 8.45 -13.68
C ILE A 293 15.78 7.98 -13.98
N LEU A 294 16.60 7.86 -12.94
CA LEU A 294 17.99 7.41 -13.02
C LEU A 294 18.11 5.91 -12.70
N PRO A 295 19.23 5.25 -13.08
CA PRO A 295 19.46 3.83 -12.77
C PRO A 295 19.34 3.48 -11.26
N VAL A 296 19.71 4.40 -10.37
CA VAL A 296 19.59 4.21 -8.92
C VAL A 296 18.13 4.08 -8.49
N HIS A 297 17.22 4.86 -9.08
CA HIS A 297 15.78 4.79 -8.78
C HIS A 297 15.16 3.46 -9.23
N ILE A 298 15.59 2.96 -10.40
CA ILE A 298 15.20 1.64 -10.90
C ILE A 298 15.71 0.53 -9.99
N SER A 299 16.98 0.62 -9.56
CA SER A 299 17.59 -0.37 -8.67
C SER A 299 16.84 -0.46 -7.33
N GLU A 300 16.50 0.68 -6.71
CA GLU A 300 15.72 0.72 -5.48
C GLU A 300 14.31 0.12 -5.71
N ALA A 301 13.64 0.48 -6.80
CA ALA A 301 12.30 -0.02 -7.11
C ALA A 301 12.27 -1.54 -7.38
N ILE A 302 13.31 -2.10 -8.00
CA ILE A 302 13.44 -3.54 -8.23
C ILE A 302 13.56 -4.29 -6.90
N GLN A 303 14.31 -3.74 -5.92
CA GLN A 303 14.45 -4.37 -4.60
C GLN A 303 13.10 -4.54 -3.90
N TYR A 304 12.13 -3.66 -4.14
CA TYR A 304 10.77 -3.76 -3.60
C TYR A 304 9.90 -4.84 -4.29
N ARG A 305 10.44 -5.57 -5.27
CA ARG A 305 9.76 -6.66 -5.99
C ARG A 305 10.54 -7.97 -6.00
N SER A 306 11.65 -8.04 -5.30
CA SER A 306 12.55 -9.21 -5.27
C SER A 306 12.21 -10.25 -4.20
N LEU A 307 11.07 -10.11 -3.49
CA LEU A 307 10.59 -11.06 -2.47
C LEU A 307 9.69 -12.13 -3.07
#